data_e1c0aa5befbe8752b0ffd57737f9984c
#
_entry.id   e1c0aa5befbe8752b0ffd57737f9984c
#
_cell.length_a   1.000
_cell.length_b   1.000
_cell.length_c   1.000
_cell.angle_alpha   90.00
_cell.angle_beta   90.00
_cell.angle_gamma   90.00
#
_symmetry.space_group_name_H-M   'P 1'
#
loop_
_entity.id
_entity.type
_entity.pdbx_description
1 polymer ?
#
loop_
_entity_poly.entity_id
_entity_poly.type
_entity_poly.pdbx_seq_one_letter_code
_entity_poly.pdbx_strand_id
1 'polypeptide(L)'
;KGDLVKGRILGSGADSTIDIAIGDLNGDGRPDAVLANRDGQPNAVYLNAGKKQFGRATPYGTGSDNTRSVALADMNGDGHLDIIAANVGQLNRIFFNDGKGSFVRSIAFGGAQDPSYSVAAADLDLDGDIDIVIGNARQKNRIYLNEAKGSQFRNIPFGEAAATYCVELGDLNGDKYPDIVVGNSGANNYVYLNTGKLGKILNRQDQPLN
;
A
#
# COMPACT_ATOMS: atom_id res chain seq x y z
N LYS A 1 3.79 -26.45 23.23
CA LYS A 1 3.58 -25.01 23.47
C LYS A 1 4.72 -24.29 22.78
N GLY A 2 4.42 -23.41 21.82
CA GLY A 2 5.43 -22.58 21.17
C GLY A 2 5.73 -21.35 22.03
N ASP A 3 6.99 -21.12 22.37
CA ASP A 3 7.41 -19.93 23.08
C ASP A 3 7.94 -18.90 22.07
N LEU A 4 7.64 -17.60 22.28
CA LEU A 4 8.27 -16.52 21.54
C LEU A 4 9.70 -16.34 22.05
N VAL A 5 10.67 -16.42 21.15
CA VAL A 5 12.07 -16.11 21.44
C VAL A 5 12.47 -14.86 20.68
N LYS A 6 13.27 -13.98 21.32
CA LYS A 6 13.81 -12.79 20.67
C LYS A 6 14.70 -13.24 19.51
N GLY A 7 14.33 -12.79 18.31
CA GLY A 7 15.08 -13.01 17.09
C GLY A 7 16.19 -11.98 16.86
N ARG A 8 16.44 -11.67 15.62
CA ARG A 8 17.43 -10.68 15.19
C ARG A 8 16.86 -9.27 15.19
N ILE A 9 17.72 -8.28 15.37
CA ILE A 9 17.37 -6.87 15.16
C ILE A 9 17.36 -6.60 13.65
N LEU A 10 16.28 -5.97 13.16
CA LEU A 10 16.19 -5.33 11.86
C LEU A 10 16.35 -3.82 12.08
N GLY A 11 17.10 -3.16 11.20
CA GLY A 11 17.37 -1.73 11.30
C GLY A 11 18.64 -1.39 12.07
N SER A 12 18.90 -0.10 12.18
CA SER A 12 20.10 0.47 12.81
C SER A 12 19.96 0.64 14.34
N GLY A 13 18.75 0.50 14.86
CA GLY A 13 18.41 0.83 16.25
C GLY A 13 18.09 2.32 16.46
N ALA A 14 18.23 3.14 15.43
CA ALA A 14 17.85 4.56 15.41
C ALA A 14 16.81 4.90 14.33
N ASP A 15 16.29 3.87 13.64
CA ASP A 15 15.32 4.06 12.59
C ASP A 15 13.94 4.43 13.16
N SER A 16 13.26 5.39 12.53
CA SER A 16 11.89 5.78 12.87
C SER A 16 10.89 4.91 12.10
N THR A 17 11.04 3.58 12.18
CA THR A 17 10.14 2.63 11.51
C THR A 17 8.73 2.74 12.09
N ILE A 18 7.74 2.91 11.23
CA ILE A 18 6.34 3.07 11.60
C ILE A 18 5.44 1.97 11.05
N ASP A 19 5.85 1.33 9.96
CA ASP A 19 5.09 0.25 9.34
C ASP A 19 6.02 -0.80 8.74
N ILE A 20 5.54 -2.06 8.69
CA ILE A 20 6.30 -3.21 8.18
C ILE A 20 5.35 -4.08 7.36
N ALA A 21 5.77 -4.40 6.13
CA ALA A 21 5.13 -5.43 5.32
C ALA A 21 6.03 -6.67 5.21
N ILE A 22 5.40 -7.84 5.09
CA ILE A 22 6.10 -9.13 5.01
C ILE A 22 5.60 -9.89 3.77
N GLY A 23 6.52 -10.36 2.94
CA GLY A 23 6.23 -11.17 1.75
C GLY A 23 7.50 -11.74 1.14
N ASP A 24 7.37 -12.76 0.30
CA ASP A 24 8.49 -13.33 -0.46
C ASP A 24 8.79 -12.43 -1.67
N LEU A 25 9.87 -11.66 -1.59
CA LEU A 25 10.24 -10.67 -2.61
C LEU A 25 11.22 -11.22 -3.64
N ASN A 26 11.83 -12.36 -3.38
CA ASN A 26 12.86 -12.94 -4.27
C ASN A 26 12.51 -14.33 -4.79
N GLY A 27 11.30 -14.85 -4.50
CA GLY A 27 10.80 -16.12 -4.98
C GLY A 27 11.46 -17.35 -4.34
N ASP A 28 12.09 -17.19 -3.18
CA ASP A 28 12.80 -18.28 -2.51
C ASP A 28 11.96 -19.05 -1.47
N GLY A 29 10.69 -18.69 -1.33
CA GLY A 29 9.72 -19.32 -0.44
C GLY A 29 9.84 -18.87 1.02
N ARG A 30 10.65 -17.87 1.32
CA ARG A 30 10.82 -17.32 2.67
C ARG A 30 10.32 -15.88 2.75
N PRO A 31 9.50 -15.54 3.74
CA PRO A 31 9.04 -14.16 3.88
C PRO A 31 10.19 -13.20 4.20
N ASP A 32 10.27 -12.12 3.44
CA ASP A 32 11.18 -11.00 3.60
C ASP A 32 10.49 -9.87 4.37
N ALA A 33 11.21 -8.84 4.78
CA ALA A 33 10.65 -7.69 5.50
C ALA A 33 10.92 -6.38 4.78
N VAL A 34 9.89 -5.56 4.63
CA VAL A 34 9.95 -4.20 4.09
C VAL A 34 9.62 -3.24 5.22
N LEU A 35 10.51 -2.31 5.52
CA LEU A 35 10.36 -1.32 6.57
C LEU A 35 10.06 0.05 5.98
N ALA A 36 9.01 0.68 6.49
CA ALA A 36 8.66 2.06 6.20
C ALA A 36 9.21 2.97 7.31
N ASN A 37 10.10 3.86 6.96
CA ASN A 37 10.69 4.82 7.88
C ASN A 37 10.16 6.23 7.61
N ARG A 38 9.78 6.92 8.67
CA ARG A 38 9.35 8.31 8.63
C ARG A 38 10.51 9.28 8.85
N ASP A 39 10.19 10.57 8.83
CA ASP A 39 11.09 11.66 9.21
C ASP A 39 12.34 11.77 8.31
N GLY A 40 12.16 11.48 7.01
CA GLY A 40 13.21 11.59 6.01
C GLY A 40 14.31 10.54 6.14
N GLN A 41 14.02 9.41 6.77
CA GLN A 41 14.97 8.31 6.87
C GLN A 41 14.79 7.32 5.70
N PRO A 42 15.89 6.65 5.26
CA PRO A 42 15.80 5.64 4.21
C PRO A 42 14.89 4.48 4.59
N ASN A 43 13.97 4.12 3.71
CA ASN A 43 13.24 2.86 3.79
C ASN A 43 14.16 1.69 3.45
N ALA A 44 13.82 0.48 3.92
CA ALA A 44 14.69 -0.68 3.74
C ALA A 44 13.96 -1.98 3.48
N VAL A 45 14.56 -2.82 2.63
CA VAL A 45 14.20 -4.23 2.43
C VAL A 45 15.26 -5.10 3.09
N TYR A 46 14.80 -6.14 3.79
CA TYR A 46 15.64 -7.18 4.39
C TYR A 46 15.23 -8.54 3.84
N LEU A 47 16.05 -9.12 2.97
CA LEU A 47 15.82 -10.47 2.45
C LEU A 47 16.15 -11.52 3.51
N ASN A 48 15.27 -12.50 3.66
CA ASN A 48 15.40 -13.60 4.62
C ASN A 48 16.33 -14.68 4.08
N ALA A 49 17.55 -14.73 4.57
CA ALA A 49 18.55 -15.72 4.17
C ALA A 49 18.33 -17.11 4.79
N GLY A 50 17.23 -17.33 5.53
CA GLY A 50 16.96 -18.55 6.27
C GLY A 50 17.78 -18.66 7.58
N LYS A 51 17.58 -19.74 8.35
CA LYS A 51 18.26 -19.99 9.62
C LYS A 51 18.18 -18.83 10.62
N LYS A 52 17.06 -18.11 10.63
CA LYS A 52 16.83 -16.88 11.44
C LYS A 52 17.79 -15.74 11.09
N GLN A 53 18.24 -15.65 9.86
CA GLN A 53 19.12 -14.58 9.39
C GLN A 53 18.44 -13.75 8.30
N PHE A 54 18.60 -12.45 8.41
CA PHE A 54 18.26 -11.51 7.35
C PHE A 54 19.53 -10.98 6.71
N GLY A 55 19.49 -10.73 5.43
CA GLY A 55 20.55 -10.09 4.68
C GLY A 55 20.84 -8.67 5.14
N ARG A 56 21.75 -8.00 4.45
CA ARG A 56 22.01 -6.58 4.66
C ARG A 56 20.77 -5.77 4.18
N ALA A 57 20.49 -4.67 4.83
CA ALA A 57 19.49 -3.71 4.39
C ALA A 57 19.75 -3.25 2.96
N THR A 58 18.75 -3.36 2.09
CA THR A 58 18.76 -2.74 0.76
C THR A 58 17.80 -1.55 0.82
N PRO A 59 18.30 -0.30 0.67
CA PRO A 59 17.43 0.87 0.70
C PRO A 59 16.54 0.91 -0.55
N TYR A 60 15.33 1.45 -0.39
CA TYR A 60 14.43 1.79 -1.50
C TYR A 60 13.88 3.20 -1.30
N GLY A 61 13.39 3.81 -2.38
CA GLY A 61 12.91 5.19 -2.36
C GLY A 61 14.01 6.21 -2.59
N THR A 62 13.75 7.45 -2.18
CA THR A 62 14.68 8.58 -2.38
C THR A 62 15.77 8.68 -1.30
N GLY A 63 15.61 7.92 -0.23
CA GLY A 63 16.48 8.00 0.96
C GLY A 63 16.07 9.08 1.96
N SER A 64 15.06 9.89 1.62
CA SER A 64 14.51 10.95 2.48
C SER A 64 12.98 11.01 2.41
N ASP A 65 12.34 9.88 2.15
CA ASP A 65 10.89 9.79 2.08
C ASP A 65 10.27 9.87 3.49
N ASN A 66 9.09 10.46 3.57
CA ASN A 66 8.32 10.52 4.81
C ASN A 66 7.23 9.44 4.77
N THR A 67 7.64 8.18 4.71
CA THR A 67 6.75 7.04 4.53
C THR A 67 6.01 6.75 5.82
N ARG A 68 4.70 6.50 5.72
CA ARG A 68 3.81 6.19 6.85
C ARG A 68 3.26 4.78 6.80
N SER A 69 3.09 4.23 5.61
CA SER A 69 2.56 2.88 5.45
C SER A 69 3.10 2.25 4.17
N VAL A 70 3.21 0.93 4.18
CA VAL A 70 3.62 0.12 3.02
C VAL A 70 2.70 -1.07 2.86
N ALA A 71 2.40 -1.42 1.61
CA ALA A 71 1.72 -2.65 1.24
C ALA A 71 2.53 -3.39 0.18
N LEU A 72 2.30 -4.70 0.07
CA LEU A 72 2.89 -5.56 -0.95
C LEU A 72 1.79 -6.15 -1.82
N ALA A 73 1.92 -5.98 -3.12
CA ALA A 73 1.02 -6.57 -4.11
C ALA A 73 1.71 -6.64 -5.47
N ASP A 74 1.28 -7.57 -6.33
CA ASP A 74 1.71 -7.62 -7.73
C ASP A 74 0.91 -6.57 -8.52
N MET A 75 1.50 -5.38 -8.68
CA MET A 75 0.83 -4.24 -9.29
C MET A 75 0.84 -4.26 -10.82
N ASN A 76 1.74 -5.03 -11.41
CA ASN A 76 1.95 -5.08 -12.87
C ASN A 76 1.57 -6.44 -13.50
N GLY A 77 1.16 -7.43 -12.69
CA GLY A 77 0.75 -8.76 -13.14
C GLY A 77 1.91 -9.64 -13.61
N ASP A 78 3.13 -9.40 -13.10
CA ASP A 78 4.32 -10.20 -13.46
C ASP A 78 4.61 -11.37 -12.51
N GLY A 79 3.81 -11.52 -11.45
CA GLY A 79 3.91 -12.58 -10.45
C GLY A 79 4.86 -12.25 -9.29
N HIS A 80 5.40 -11.03 -9.22
CA HIS A 80 6.29 -10.59 -8.15
C HIS A 80 5.64 -9.51 -7.29
N LEU A 81 5.86 -9.56 -5.97
CA LEU A 81 5.33 -8.56 -5.06
C LEU A 81 6.11 -7.25 -5.20
N ASP A 82 5.39 -6.18 -5.55
CA ASP A 82 5.86 -4.80 -5.59
C ASP A 82 5.64 -4.12 -4.24
N ILE A 83 6.34 -3.01 -4.00
CA ILE A 83 6.16 -2.18 -2.79
C ILE A 83 5.31 -0.97 -3.14
N ILE A 84 4.22 -0.75 -2.40
CA ILE A 84 3.39 0.46 -2.47
C ILE A 84 3.67 1.26 -1.20
N ALA A 85 4.19 2.49 -1.34
CA ALA A 85 4.54 3.36 -0.23
C ALA A 85 3.64 4.60 -0.18
N ALA A 86 2.97 4.79 0.96
CA ALA A 86 2.19 5.98 1.28
C ALA A 86 3.06 7.00 2.03
N ASN A 87 3.18 8.21 1.47
CA ASN A 87 4.06 9.27 1.96
C ASN A 87 3.26 10.49 2.40
N VAL A 88 3.69 11.16 3.46
CA VAL A 88 3.09 12.41 3.93
C VAL A 88 3.81 13.60 3.33
N GLY A 89 3.03 14.48 2.65
CA GLY A 89 3.56 15.71 2.05
C GLY A 89 4.51 15.47 0.89
N GLN A 90 4.44 14.29 0.29
CA GLN A 90 5.22 13.85 -0.86
C GLN A 90 4.36 12.94 -1.73
N LEU A 91 4.76 12.70 -2.99
CA LEU A 91 4.09 11.72 -3.84
C LEU A 91 4.21 10.32 -3.26
N ASN A 92 3.11 9.56 -3.27
CA ASN A 92 3.13 8.13 -3.04
C ASN A 92 3.88 7.43 -4.18
N ARG A 93 4.39 6.23 -3.94
CA ARG A 93 5.17 5.50 -4.96
C ARG A 93 4.83 4.02 -4.98
N ILE A 94 4.91 3.46 -6.18
CA ILE A 94 4.99 2.03 -6.40
C ILE A 94 6.41 1.74 -6.87
N PHE A 95 7.08 0.80 -6.20
CA PHE A 95 8.41 0.30 -6.58
C PHE A 95 8.25 -1.10 -7.13
N PHE A 96 8.53 -1.28 -8.41
CA PHE A 96 8.40 -2.56 -9.10
C PHE A 96 9.58 -3.46 -8.81
N ASN A 97 9.27 -4.70 -8.47
CA ASN A 97 10.22 -5.75 -8.17
C ASN A 97 10.71 -6.45 -9.46
N ASP A 98 11.97 -6.77 -9.53
CA ASP A 98 12.53 -7.57 -10.63
C ASP A 98 12.46 -9.09 -10.38
N GLY A 99 11.73 -9.52 -9.34
CA GLY A 99 11.63 -10.91 -8.89
C GLY A 99 12.84 -11.41 -8.09
N LYS A 100 13.81 -10.52 -7.80
CA LYS A 100 15.01 -10.83 -7.01
C LYS A 100 15.16 -9.94 -5.77
N GLY A 101 14.10 -9.16 -5.45
CA GLY A 101 14.10 -8.20 -4.36
C GLY A 101 14.84 -6.89 -4.69
N SER A 102 14.91 -6.52 -5.97
CA SER A 102 15.48 -5.26 -6.44
C SER A 102 14.38 -4.35 -7.02
N PHE A 103 14.39 -3.07 -6.63
CA PHE A 103 13.31 -2.11 -6.86
C PHE A 103 13.81 -0.85 -7.60
N VAL A 104 14.48 -1.05 -8.74
CA VAL A 104 15.09 0.04 -9.51
C VAL A 104 14.05 0.90 -10.23
N ARG A 105 12.96 0.28 -10.71
CA ARG A 105 11.87 0.99 -11.40
C ARG A 105 10.82 1.43 -10.41
N SER A 106 10.39 2.68 -10.49
CA SER A 106 9.25 3.16 -9.69
C SER A 106 8.40 4.16 -10.47
N ILE A 107 7.14 4.29 -10.08
CA ILE A 107 6.26 5.35 -10.51
C ILE A 107 5.69 6.09 -9.29
N ALA A 108 5.35 7.36 -9.50
CA ALA A 108 4.70 8.18 -8.50
C ALA A 108 3.20 8.26 -8.77
N PHE A 109 2.39 8.37 -7.71
CA PHE A 109 0.95 8.61 -7.80
C PHE A 109 0.46 9.49 -6.65
N GLY A 110 -0.76 10.00 -6.76
CA GLY A 110 -1.33 10.92 -5.76
C GLY A 110 -0.84 12.35 -5.92
N GLY A 111 -1.13 13.18 -4.92
CA GLY A 111 -0.72 14.57 -4.86
C GLY A 111 0.57 14.76 -4.05
N ALA A 112 1.44 15.68 -4.49
CA ALA A 112 2.71 15.96 -3.79
C ALA A 112 2.54 16.56 -2.39
N GLN A 113 1.32 16.91 -2.00
CA GLN A 113 0.99 17.45 -0.67
C GLN A 113 -0.06 16.60 0.05
N ASP A 114 -0.34 15.39 -0.46
CA ASP A 114 -1.33 14.52 0.18
C ASP A 114 -0.79 14.02 1.51
N PRO A 115 -1.61 14.07 2.58
CA PRO A 115 -1.24 13.53 3.88
C PRO A 115 -1.57 12.04 3.96
N SER A 116 -0.89 11.20 3.18
CA SER A 116 -1.17 9.78 3.08
C SER A 116 -0.58 9.02 4.26
N TYR A 117 -1.44 8.43 5.11
CA TYR A 117 -1.04 7.76 6.36
C TYR A 117 -1.19 6.25 6.31
N SER A 118 -2.05 5.73 5.45
CA SER A 118 -2.29 4.29 5.33
C SER A 118 -2.49 3.90 3.88
N VAL A 119 -2.04 2.71 3.53
CA VAL A 119 -2.26 2.09 2.21
C VAL A 119 -2.72 0.65 2.38
N ALA A 120 -3.70 0.25 1.56
CA ALA A 120 -4.11 -1.12 1.38
C ALA A 120 -4.29 -1.41 -0.11
N ALA A 121 -4.16 -2.67 -0.52
CA ALA A 121 -4.23 -3.08 -1.91
C ALA A 121 -5.05 -4.35 -2.07
N ALA A 122 -5.98 -4.36 -3.03
CA ALA A 122 -6.79 -5.50 -3.43
C ALA A 122 -7.42 -5.23 -4.80
N ASP A 123 -7.87 -6.28 -5.49
CA ASP A 123 -8.71 -6.16 -6.70
C ASP A 123 -10.14 -5.76 -6.29
N LEU A 124 -10.44 -4.46 -6.36
CA LEU A 124 -11.70 -3.90 -5.86
C LEU A 124 -12.87 -4.03 -6.85
N ASP A 125 -12.60 -4.12 -8.14
CA ASP A 125 -13.64 -4.23 -9.17
C ASP A 125 -13.66 -5.59 -9.88
N LEU A 126 -12.81 -6.51 -9.45
CA LEU A 126 -12.67 -7.89 -9.90
C LEU A 126 -12.31 -7.98 -11.39
N ASP A 127 -11.45 -7.07 -11.86
CA ASP A 127 -10.93 -7.08 -13.22
C ASP A 127 -9.60 -7.85 -13.36
N GLY A 128 -9.00 -8.24 -12.24
CA GLY A 128 -7.76 -9.01 -12.15
C GLY A 128 -6.51 -8.15 -11.91
N ASP A 129 -6.61 -6.83 -11.95
CA ASP A 129 -5.54 -5.90 -11.60
C ASP A 129 -5.70 -5.42 -10.14
N ILE A 130 -4.60 -5.29 -9.42
CA ILE A 130 -4.66 -4.87 -8.01
C ILE A 130 -4.79 -3.34 -7.92
N ASP A 131 -5.78 -2.88 -7.15
CA ASP A 131 -6.08 -1.49 -6.87
C ASP A 131 -5.46 -1.02 -5.55
N ILE A 132 -5.41 0.30 -5.35
CA ILE A 132 -4.86 0.91 -4.15
C ILE A 132 -5.91 1.75 -3.44
N VAL A 133 -5.99 1.61 -2.12
CA VAL A 133 -6.75 2.50 -1.23
C VAL A 133 -5.78 3.28 -0.35
N ILE A 134 -5.93 4.60 -0.34
CA ILE A 134 -5.14 5.51 0.49
C ILE A 134 -6.03 6.17 1.54
N GLY A 135 -5.65 6.01 2.80
CA GLY A 135 -6.19 6.77 3.94
C GLY A 135 -5.42 8.07 4.13
N ASN A 136 -6.11 9.20 4.04
CA ASN A 136 -5.53 10.54 4.18
C ASN A 136 -5.96 11.20 5.49
N ALA A 137 -5.04 11.90 6.17
CA ALA A 137 -5.37 12.71 7.33
C ALA A 137 -5.88 14.09 6.90
N ARG A 138 -7.12 14.45 7.31
CA ARG A 138 -7.76 15.76 7.05
C ARG A 138 -8.02 16.07 5.56
N GLN A 139 -8.02 15.05 4.71
CA GLN A 139 -8.45 15.10 3.32
C GLN A 139 -9.32 13.87 3.03
N LYS A 140 -10.06 13.89 1.90
CA LYS A 140 -10.78 12.71 1.46
C LYS A 140 -9.81 11.56 1.18
N ASN A 141 -10.21 10.36 1.57
CA ASN A 141 -9.53 9.14 1.18
C ASN A 141 -9.63 8.92 -0.33
N ARG A 142 -8.77 8.07 -0.88
CA ARG A 142 -8.72 7.86 -2.32
C ARG A 142 -8.62 6.39 -2.66
N ILE A 143 -9.34 6.00 -3.71
CA ILE A 143 -9.15 4.75 -4.41
C ILE A 143 -8.40 5.09 -5.72
N TYR A 144 -7.40 4.30 -6.04
CA TYR A 144 -6.70 4.34 -7.32
C TYR A 144 -6.95 3.01 -8.01
N LEU A 145 -7.95 2.96 -8.91
CA LEU A 145 -8.21 1.77 -9.73
C LEU A 145 -7.11 1.64 -10.79
N ASN A 146 -6.54 0.46 -10.86
CA ASN A 146 -5.45 0.11 -11.76
C ASN A 146 -6.01 -0.28 -13.13
N GLU A 147 -5.94 0.60 -14.11
CA GLU A 147 -6.52 0.39 -15.45
C GLU A 147 -5.51 -0.15 -16.47
N ALA A 148 -4.23 -0.27 -16.08
CA ALA A 148 -3.17 -0.65 -17.02
C ALA A 148 -1.94 -1.24 -16.32
N LYS A 149 -2.12 -2.27 -15.53
CA LYS A 149 -1.05 -3.06 -14.90
C LYS A 149 0.04 -2.19 -14.28
N GLY A 150 -0.39 -1.32 -13.38
CA GLY A 150 0.49 -0.44 -12.63
C GLY A 150 1.01 0.77 -13.39
N SER A 151 0.53 1.08 -14.59
CA SER A 151 0.99 2.24 -15.36
C SER A 151 0.00 3.39 -15.45
N GLN A 152 -1.30 3.12 -15.25
CA GLN A 152 -2.37 4.12 -15.27
C GLN A 152 -3.38 3.82 -14.16
N PHE A 153 -3.75 4.86 -13.43
CA PHE A 153 -4.71 4.76 -12.32
C PHE A 153 -5.83 5.77 -12.46
N ARG A 154 -7.06 5.32 -12.23
CA ARG A 154 -8.21 6.20 -12.07
C ARG A 154 -8.41 6.54 -10.60
N ASN A 155 -8.32 7.82 -10.27
CA ASN A 155 -8.42 8.34 -8.91
C ASN A 155 -9.88 8.65 -8.56
N ILE A 156 -10.39 8.01 -7.51
CA ILE A 156 -11.76 8.18 -6.99
C ILE A 156 -11.67 8.65 -5.53
N PRO A 157 -12.04 9.91 -5.23
CA PRO A 157 -12.14 10.34 -3.83
C PRO A 157 -13.37 9.74 -3.17
N PHE A 158 -13.23 9.34 -1.89
CA PHE A 158 -14.34 8.82 -1.10
C PHE A 158 -14.26 9.28 0.36
N GLY A 159 -15.38 9.11 1.06
CA GLY A 159 -15.50 9.49 2.46
C GLY A 159 -15.43 11.01 2.69
N GLU A 160 -15.32 11.37 3.96
CA GLU A 160 -15.17 12.75 4.41
C GLU A 160 -13.71 13.08 4.72
N ALA A 161 -13.40 14.37 4.84
CA ALA A 161 -12.06 14.82 5.21
C ALA A 161 -11.83 14.63 6.71
N ALA A 162 -11.67 13.37 7.14
CA ALA A 162 -11.36 12.99 8.52
C ALA A 162 -9.86 12.74 8.70
N ALA A 163 -9.40 12.54 9.92
CA ALA A 163 -8.04 12.13 10.20
C ALA A 163 -7.91 10.59 10.08
N THR A 164 -7.87 10.07 8.86
CA THR A 164 -7.75 8.64 8.59
C THR A 164 -6.31 8.19 8.78
N TYR A 165 -6.10 7.22 9.67
CA TYR A 165 -4.78 6.65 9.96
C TYR A 165 -4.68 5.16 9.64
N CYS A 166 -5.82 4.51 9.35
CA CYS A 166 -5.84 3.10 9.00
C CYS A 166 -6.91 2.84 7.95
N VAL A 167 -6.59 2.09 6.93
CA VAL A 167 -7.52 1.50 5.97
C VAL A 167 -7.22 0.01 5.84
N GLU A 168 -8.29 -0.80 5.82
CA GLU A 168 -8.21 -2.24 5.64
C GLU A 168 -9.26 -2.69 4.62
N LEU A 169 -8.97 -3.76 3.91
CA LEU A 169 -9.82 -4.31 2.86
C LEU A 169 -10.23 -5.74 3.15
N GLY A 170 -11.48 -6.08 2.89
CA GLY A 170 -11.99 -7.44 3.04
C GLY A 170 -13.45 -7.53 2.65
N ASP A 171 -13.89 -8.69 2.18
CA ASP A 171 -15.30 -8.97 1.89
C ASP A 171 -16.05 -9.21 3.21
N LEU A 172 -16.77 -8.20 3.68
CA LEU A 172 -17.50 -8.23 4.96
C LEU A 172 -18.95 -8.71 4.83
N ASN A 173 -19.49 -8.67 3.60
CA ASN A 173 -20.90 -9.01 3.34
C ASN A 173 -21.07 -10.30 2.54
N GLY A 174 -19.99 -10.93 2.06
CA GLY A 174 -19.99 -12.20 1.32
C GLY A 174 -20.32 -12.07 -0.17
N ASP A 175 -20.19 -10.87 -0.75
CA ASP A 175 -20.49 -10.62 -2.16
C ASP A 175 -19.27 -10.72 -3.09
N LYS A 176 -18.09 -11.02 -2.53
CA LYS A 176 -16.77 -11.18 -3.15
C LYS A 176 -16.03 -9.86 -3.47
N TYR A 177 -16.71 -8.73 -3.45
CA TYR A 177 -16.05 -7.45 -3.64
C TYR A 177 -15.40 -7.01 -2.32
N PRO A 178 -14.11 -6.67 -2.28
CA PRO A 178 -13.51 -6.16 -1.07
C PRO A 178 -14.15 -4.85 -0.64
N ASP A 179 -14.63 -4.81 0.61
CA ASP A 179 -15.14 -3.62 1.28
C ASP A 179 -13.99 -2.83 1.92
N ILE A 180 -14.22 -1.57 2.24
CA ILE A 180 -13.21 -0.69 2.82
C ILE A 180 -13.60 -0.36 4.26
N VAL A 181 -12.72 -0.65 5.20
CA VAL A 181 -12.84 -0.21 6.61
C VAL A 181 -11.88 0.94 6.85
N VAL A 182 -12.40 2.03 7.43
CA VAL A 182 -11.64 3.26 7.67
C VAL A 182 -11.58 3.55 9.15
N GLY A 183 -10.36 3.63 9.68
CA GLY A 183 -10.07 4.02 11.07
C GLY A 183 -9.67 5.49 11.16
N ASN A 184 -10.50 6.30 11.83
CA ASN A 184 -10.33 7.73 11.98
C ASN A 184 -9.96 8.11 13.42
N SER A 185 -9.09 9.09 13.59
CA SER A 185 -8.80 9.70 14.89
C SER A 185 -9.67 10.92 15.11
N GLY A 186 -10.40 10.94 16.23
CA GLY A 186 -11.27 12.06 16.60
C GLY A 186 -12.56 12.18 15.76
N ALA A 187 -12.91 11.15 15.00
CA ALA A 187 -14.12 11.03 14.20
C ALA A 187 -14.62 9.59 14.17
N ASN A 188 -15.82 9.35 13.64
CA ASN A 188 -16.34 7.99 13.50
C ASN A 188 -15.51 7.16 12.52
N ASN A 189 -15.35 5.87 12.83
CA ASN A 189 -14.88 4.88 11.88
C ASN A 189 -16.02 4.48 10.94
N TYR A 190 -15.70 4.10 9.71
CA TYR A 190 -16.70 3.73 8.72
C TYR A 190 -16.35 2.42 8.01
N VAL A 191 -17.41 1.71 7.62
CA VAL A 191 -17.36 0.64 6.64
C VAL A 191 -18.01 1.16 5.36
N TYR A 192 -17.32 1.05 4.26
CA TYR A 192 -17.84 1.34 2.92
C TYR A 192 -18.02 0.02 2.19
N LEU A 193 -19.28 -0.40 2.01
CA LEU A 193 -19.61 -1.62 1.27
C LEU A 193 -19.42 -1.38 -0.24
N ASN A 194 -18.57 -2.20 -0.84
CA ASN A 194 -18.34 -2.19 -2.27
C ASN A 194 -19.45 -2.96 -2.99
N THR A 195 -20.22 -2.31 -3.81
CA THR A 195 -21.37 -2.90 -4.52
C THR A 195 -21.01 -3.41 -5.93
N GLY A 196 -19.74 -3.56 -6.25
CA GLY A 196 -19.26 -4.00 -7.57
C GLY A 196 -19.51 -2.99 -8.69
N LYS A 197 -19.61 -1.70 -8.34
CA LYS A 197 -19.87 -0.61 -9.33
C LYS A 197 -18.68 0.31 -9.54
N LEU A 198 -17.56 0.08 -8.86
CA LEU A 198 -16.38 0.94 -8.96
C LEU A 198 -15.84 1.02 -10.39
N GLY A 199 -15.70 -0.11 -11.09
CA GLY A 199 -15.29 -0.16 -12.50
C GLY A 199 -16.29 0.43 -13.49
N LYS A 200 -17.57 0.57 -13.10
CA LYS A 200 -18.69 0.98 -13.99
C LYS A 200 -18.98 2.48 -13.99
N ILE A 201 -18.31 3.29 -13.19
CA ILE A 201 -18.60 4.73 -13.05
C ILE A 201 -18.16 5.55 -14.29
N LEU A 202 -17.48 4.95 -15.26
CA LEU A 202 -16.98 5.63 -16.46
C LEU A 202 -18.04 6.09 -17.48
N ASN A 203 -19.30 5.64 -17.40
CA ASN A 203 -20.32 5.94 -18.42
C ASN A 203 -21.34 7.01 -18.02
N ARG A 204 -21.12 7.82 -16.99
CA ARG A 204 -22.06 8.88 -16.59
C ARG A 204 -21.78 10.27 -17.16
N GLN A 205 -20.77 10.46 -18.00
CA GLN A 205 -20.59 11.73 -18.71
C GLN A 205 -21.35 11.85 -20.04
N ASP A 206 -22.02 10.77 -20.49
CA ASP A 206 -22.75 10.73 -21.78
C ASP A 206 -24.28 10.63 -21.65
N GLN A 207 -24.87 10.89 -20.49
CA GLN A 207 -26.32 10.99 -20.39
C GLN A 207 -26.72 12.47 -20.37
N PRO A 208 -27.49 12.96 -21.37
CA PRO A 208 -28.04 14.30 -21.31
C PRO A 208 -29.00 14.39 -20.11
N LEU A 209 -28.86 15.46 -19.34
CA LEU A 209 -29.82 15.83 -18.31
C LEU A 209 -31.19 16.06 -18.98
N ASN A 210 -32.15 15.15 -18.77
CA ASN A 210 -33.56 15.39 -18.99
C ASN A 210 -34.18 15.96 -17.71
#